data_35df8178ece78e3625e7065485931eb3
#
_entry.id   35df8178ece78e3625e7065485931eb3
#
_cell.length_a   1.000
_cell.length_b   1.000
_cell.length_c   1.000
_cell.angle_alpha   90.00
_cell.angle_beta   90.00
_cell.angle_gamma   90.00
#
_symmetry.space_group_name_H-M   'P 1'
#
loop_
_entity.id
_entity.type
_entity.pdbx_description
1 polymer ?
#
loop_
_entity_poly.entity_id
_entity_poly.type
_entity_poly.pdbx_seq_one_letter_code
_entity_poly.pdbx_strand_id
1 'polypeptide(L)'
;MNNLTDLEKKINSELGTKINSTKIQHNQIYVEIDKEDLIDVTLFVKTNKDTKFRQLIDITVVDYPEQSQRFKLVYLFLSHEFNQRMILSYNISENEVISSLTSIFPSANWREREVFDMYGVSFKDHPDLRR
;
A
#
# COMPACT_ATOMS: atom_id res chain seq x y z
N MET A 1 -21.03 -12.75 2.79
CA MET A 1 -20.43 -12.74 1.47
C MET A 1 -19.67 -11.45 1.23
N ASN A 2 -18.45 -11.56 0.74
CA ASN A 2 -17.57 -10.39 0.64
C ASN A 2 -17.58 -9.83 -0.77
N ASN A 3 -18.32 -8.76 -0.98
CA ASN A 3 -18.20 -7.96 -2.18
C ASN A 3 -17.39 -6.69 -1.87
N LEU A 4 -17.12 -5.87 -2.87
CA LEU A 4 -16.30 -4.67 -2.67
C LEU A 4 -16.97 -3.65 -1.75
N THR A 5 -18.29 -3.56 -1.77
CA THR A 5 -19.02 -2.67 -0.87
C THR A 5 -18.85 -3.09 0.59
N ASP A 6 -18.93 -4.39 0.85
CA ASP A 6 -18.71 -4.93 2.19
C ASP A 6 -17.26 -4.71 2.63
N LEU A 7 -16.30 -4.90 1.71
CA LEU A 7 -14.90 -4.65 1.98
C LEU A 7 -14.67 -3.18 2.34
N GLU A 8 -15.24 -2.26 1.59
CA GLU A 8 -15.11 -0.83 1.86
C GLU A 8 -15.66 -0.48 3.23
N LYS A 9 -16.82 -1.01 3.58
CA LYS A 9 -17.41 -0.80 4.91
C LYS A 9 -16.52 -1.35 6.01
N LYS A 10 -15.97 -2.53 5.82
CA LYS A 10 -15.07 -3.15 6.80
C LYS A 10 -13.83 -2.29 7.03
N ILE A 11 -13.19 -1.86 5.96
CA ILE A 11 -11.98 -1.02 6.03
C ILE A 11 -12.29 0.28 6.76
N ASN A 12 -13.37 0.96 6.37
CA ASN A 12 -13.71 2.24 6.96
C ASN A 12 -14.11 2.10 8.44
N SER A 13 -14.81 1.04 8.81
CA SER A 13 -15.23 0.86 10.20
C SER A 13 -14.09 0.47 11.12
N GLU A 14 -13.16 -0.36 10.66
CA GLU A 14 -12.07 -0.89 11.48
C GLU A 14 -10.83 0.01 11.50
N LEU A 15 -10.58 0.71 10.40
CA LEU A 15 -9.37 1.53 10.23
C LEU A 15 -9.67 3.03 10.14
N GLY A 16 -10.90 3.44 10.38
CA GLY A 16 -11.42 4.78 10.11
C GLY A 16 -10.44 5.94 10.14
N THR A 17 -9.77 6.15 11.29
CA THR A 17 -8.86 7.28 11.47
C THR A 17 -7.55 7.13 10.67
N LYS A 18 -7.25 5.94 10.20
CA LYS A 18 -6.03 5.65 9.43
C LYS A 18 -6.25 5.68 7.92
N ILE A 19 -7.48 5.94 7.50
CA ILE A 19 -7.86 5.97 6.08
C ILE A 19 -8.28 7.39 5.73
N ASN A 20 -7.68 7.94 4.67
CA ASN A 20 -8.06 9.27 4.18
C ASN A 20 -9.28 9.19 3.26
N SER A 21 -9.31 8.23 2.37
CA SER A 21 -10.44 8.04 1.47
C SER A 21 -10.48 6.62 0.93
N THR A 22 -11.68 6.19 0.53
CA THR A 22 -11.87 4.93 -0.18
C THR A 22 -12.74 5.17 -1.40
N LYS A 23 -12.55 4.35 -2.43
CA LYS A 23 -13.30 4.45 -3.68
C LYS A 23 -13.35 3.08 -4.33
N ILE A 24 -14.51 2.72 -4.89
CA ILE A 24 -14.65 1.51 -5.69
C ILE A 24 -14.77 1.92 -7.14
N GLN A 25 -13.89 1.42 -7.99
CA GLN A 25 -13.88 1.71 -9.41
C GLN A 25 -13.15 0.60 -10.15
N HIS A 26 -13.57 0.29 -11.37
CA HIS A 26 -12.93 -0.73 -12.20
C HIS A 26 -12.84 -2.09 -11.50
N ASN A 27 -13.86 -2.42 -10.71
CA ASN A 27 -13.93 -3.66 -9.94
C ASN A 27 -12.77 -3.84 -8.96
N GLN A 28 -12.28 -2.73 -8.41
CA GLN A 28 -11.20 -2.68 -7.43
C GLN A 28 -11.53 -1.67 -6.36
N ILE A 29 -10.93 -1.82 -5.18
CA ILE A 29 -11.02 -0.79 -4.14
C ILE A 29 -9.73 0.02 -4.10
N TYR A 30 -9.87 1.34 -4.08
CA TYR A 30 -8.77 2.28 -3.95
C TYR A 30 -8.80 2.87 -2.55
N VAL A 31 -7.67 2.79 -1.85
CA VAL A 31 -7.54 3.27 -0.46
C VAL A 31 -6.39 4.26 -0.40
N GLU A 32 -6.67 5.48 0.07
CA GLU A 32 -5.62 6.47 0.30
C GLU A 32 -5.37 6.62 1.79
N ILE A 33 -4.10 6.66 2.15
CA ILE A 33 -3.65 6.77 3.54
C ILE A 33 -2.52 7.79 3.65
N ASP A 34 -2.08 8.07 4.88
CA ASP A 34 -0.82 8.74 5.13
C ASP A 34 0.27 7.67 5.30
N LYS A 35 1.52 8.02 4.96
CA LYS A 35 2.62 7.05 5.01
C LYS A 35 2.81 6.43 6.41
N GLU A 36 2.48 7.19 7.46
CA GLU A 36 2.61 6.72 8.84
C GLU A 36 1.72 5.53 9.15
N ASP A 37 0.64 5.36 8.42
CA ASP A 37 -0.34 4.31 8.66
C ASP A 37 -0.12 3.07 7.78
N LEU A 38 0.94 3.05 6.97
CA LEU A 38 1.19 1.97 6.01
C LEU A 38 1.24 0.59 6.67
N ILE A 39 2.04 0.44 7.71
CA ILE A 39 2.21 -0.86 8.39
C ILE A 39 0.89 -1.34 9.00
N ASP A 40 0.20 -0.46 9.73
CA ASP A 40 -1.04 -0.84 10.40
C ASP A 40 -2.12 -1.26 9.42
N VAL A 41 -2.29 -0.50 8.34
CA VAL A 41 -3.31 -0.79 7.34
C VAL A 41 -2.99 -2.09 6.59
N THR A 42 -1.75 -2.26 6.14
CA THR A 42 -1.37 -3.45 5.39
C THR A 42 -1.41 -4.70 6.24
N LEU A 43 -0.99 -4.62 7.49
CA LEU A 43 -1.06 -5.76 8.41
C LEU A 43 -2.51 -6.16 8.68
N PHE A 44 -3.39 -5.18 8.87
CA PHE A 44 -4.81 -5.45 9.07
C PHE A 44 -5.41 -6.19 7.86
N VAL A 45 -5.23 -5.65 6.65
CA VAL A 45 -5.88 -6.23 5.46
C VAL A 45 -5.31 -7.62 5.13
N LYS A 46 -4.06 -7.87 5.51
CA LYS A 46 -3.45 -9.20 5.31
C LYS A 46 -4.02 -10.24 6.28
N THR A 47 -4.14 -9.90 7.55
CA THR A 47 -4.42 -10.87 8.60
C THR A 47 -5.90 -11.02 8.95
N ASN A 48 -6.72 -10.02 8.64
CA ASN A 48 -8.14 -10.07 8.96
C ASN A 48 -8.86 -11.15 8.15
N LYS A 49 -9.73 -11.91 8.83
CA LYS A 49 -10.44 -13.04 8.20
C LYS A 49 -11.38 -12.62 7.08
N ASP A 50 -11.80 -11.37 7.06
CA ASP A 50 -12.75 -10.85 6.06
C ASP A 50 -12.09 -10.14 4.91
N THR A 51 -10.78 -9.96 4.93
CA THR A 51 -10.03 -9.23 3.89
C THR A 51 -8.97 -10.10 3.22
N LYS A 52 -8.09 -10.69 3.96
CA LYS A 52 -7.09 -11.68 3.51
C LYS A 52 -6.29 -11.24 2.28
N PHE A 53 -5.82 -9.99 2.27
CA PHE A 53 -4.90 -9.52 1.22
C PHE A 53 -3.50 -10.01 1.53
N ARG A 54 -3.21 -11.22 1.14
CA ARG A 54 -1.97 -11.92 1.49
C ARG A 54 -0.86 -11.76 0.48
N GLN A 55 -1.15 -11.18 -0.68
CA GLN A 55 -0.18 -11.03 -1.74
C GLN A 55 -0.02 -9.58 -2.15
N LEU A 56 1.21 -9.08 -2.11
CA LEU A 56 1.59 -7.82 -2.70
C LEU A 56 2.09 -8.09 -4.11
N ILE A 57 1.37 -7.56 -5.10
CA ILE A 57 1.64 -7.83 -6.51
C ILE A 57 2.66 -6.85 -7.08
N ASP A 58 2.52 -5.57 -6.73
CA ASP A 58 3.35 -4.54 -7.34
C ASP A 58 3.43 -3.29 -6.47
N ILE A 59 4.51 -2.53 -6.64
CA ILE A 59 4.68 -1.20 -6.08
C ILE A 59 5.14 -0.31 -7.23
N THR A 60 4.39 0.76 -7.48
CA THR A 60 4.72 1.72 -8.53
C THR A 60 4.79 3.13 -7.95
N VAL A 61 5.43 4.04 -8.67
CA VAL A 61 5.56 5.44 -8.26
C VAL A 61 5.06 6.32 -9.38
N VAL A 62 4.21 7.28 -9.04
CA VAL A 62 3.82 8.35 -9.94
C VAL A 62 4.53 9.61 -9.49
N ASP A 63 5.23 10.26 -10.40
CA ASP A 63 6.04 11.44 -10.12
C ASP A 63 5.26 12.70 -10.54
N TYR A 64 5.02 13.58 -9.59
CA TYR A 64 4.39 14.88 -9.81
C TYR A 64 5.42 15.97 -9.49
N PRO A 65 6.36 16.28 -10.41
CA PRO A 65 7.53 17.13 -10.08
C PRO A 65 7.18 18.53 -9.59
N GLU A 66 5.98 19.01 -9.88
CA GLU A 66 5.56 20.37 -9.50
C GLU A 66 4.89 20.43 -8.13
N GLN A 67 4.66 19.27 -7.49
CA GLN A 67 4.02 19.21 -6.18
C GLN A 67 5.07 19.09 -5.08
N SER A 68 4.75 19.64 -3.89
CA SER A 68 5.62 19.50 -2.72
C SER A 68 5.73 18.04 -2.30
N GLN A 69 4.62 17.30 -2.32
CA GLN A 69 4.64 15.85 -2.14
C GLN A 69 4.73 15.21 -3.52
N ARG A 70 5.93 15.17 -4.03
CA ARG A 70 6.22 14.84 -5.42
C ARG A 70 5.85 13.42 -5.80
N PHE A 71 6.12 12.44 -4.93
CA PHE A 71 5.93 11.04 -5.27
C PHE A 71 4.65 10.49 -4.68
N LYS A 72 3.87 9.82 -5.51
CA LYS A 72 2.74 9.01 -5.07
C LYS A 72 3.13 7.55 -5.20
N LEU A 73 3.21 6.85 -4.08
CA LEU A 73 3.46 5.42 -4.09
C LEU A 73 2.15 4.67 -4.17
N VAL A 74 2.12 3.65 -5.02
CA VAL A 74 0.91 2.88 -5.32
C VAL A 74 1.23 1.40 -5.17
N TYR A 75 0.50 0.74 -4.28
CA TYR A 75 0.69 -0.67 -3.95
C TYR A 75 -0.53 -1.46 -4.43
N LEU A 76 -0.30 -2.55 -5.13
CA LEU A 76 -1.37 -3.43 -5.58
C LEU A 76 -1.37 -4.71 -4.75
N PHE A 77 -2.47 -4.98 -4.06
CA PHE A 77 -2.65 -6.18 -3.24
C PHE A 77 -3.75 -7.06 -3.82
N LEU A 78 -3.61 -8.36 -3.62
CA LEU A 78 -4.57 -9.35 -4.09
C LEU A 78 -5.02 -10.25 -2.95
N SER A 79 -6.33 -10.45 -2.84
CA SER A 79 -6.93 -11.49 -2.02
C SER A 79 -7.42 -12.60 -2.95
N HIS A 80 -6.72 -13.73 -2.96
CA HIS A 80 -7.12 -14.89 -3.77
C HIS A 80 -8.43 -15.48 -3.28
N GLU A 81 -8.59 -15.54 -1.96
CA GLU A 81 -9.74 -16.18 -1.35
C GLU A 81 -11.04 -15.48 -1.71
N PHE A 82 -11.04 -14.16 -1.76
CA PHE A 82 -12.22 -13.37 -2.08
C PHE A 82 -12.20 -12.83 -3.50
N ASN A 83 -11.13 -13.10 -4.25
CA ASN A 83 -10.95 -12.61 -5.61
C ASN A 83 -11.12 -11.09 -5.69
N GLN A 84 -10.42 -10.38 -4.81
CA GLN A 84 -10.50 -8.92 -4.71
C GLN A 84 -9.13 -8.29 -4.84
N ARG A 85 -9.09 -7.09 -5.41
CA ARG A 85 -7.87 -6.30 -5.57
C ARG A 85 -8.03 -4.98 -4.83
N MET A 86 -6.94 -4.57 -4.17
CA MET A 86 -6.88 -3.29 -3.47
C MET A 86 -5.69 -2.50 -3.98
N ILE A 87 -5.93 -1.25 -4.31
CA ILE A 87 -4.90 -0.29 -4.68
C ILE A 87 -4.73 0.67 -3.51
N LEU A 88 -3.60 0.61 -2.85
CA LEU A 88 -3.30 1.47 -1.70
C LEU A 88 -2.29 2.52 -2.11
N SER A 89 -2.50 3.76 -1.72
CA SER A 89 -1.59 4.83 -2.12
C SER A 89 -1.40 5.87 -1.02
N TYR A 90 -0.26 6.54 -1.08
CA TYR A 90 0.07 7.70 -0.26
C TYR A 90 1.08 8.58 -0.99
N ASN A 91 1.16 9.83 -0.57
CA ASN A 91 2.09 10.79 -1.17
C ASN A 91 3.22 11.12 -0.20
N ILE A 92 4.41 11.33 -0.76
CA ILE A 92 5.59 11.74 0.02
C ILE A 92 6.36 12.83 -0.73
N SER A 93 7.12 13.62 0.05
CA SER A 93 8.10 14.55 -0.50
C SER A 93 9.40 13.81 -0.85
N GLU A 94 10.27 14.45 -1.63
CA GLU A 94 11.61 13.92 -1.86
C GLU A 94 12.33 13.72 -0.53
N ASN A 95 13.18 12.72 -0.47
CA ASN A 95 14.04 12.41 0.68
C ASN A 95 13.30 11.92 1.93
N GLU A 96 12.01 11.67 1.86
CA GLU A 96 11.34 11.01 2.96
C GLU A 96 11.67 9.52 2.97
N VAL A 97 11.71 8.95 4.17
CA VAL A 97 11.95 7.51 4.36
C VAL A 97 10.63 6.87 4.77
N ILE A 98 10.29 5.78 4.11
CA ILE A 98 9.04 5.06 4.39
C ILE A 98 9.32 3.66 4.90
N SER A 99 8.36 3.09 5.62
CA SER A 99 8.53 1.77 6.21
C SER A 99 8.57 0.69 5.14
N SER A 100 9.49 -0.26 5.28
CA SER A 100 9.53 -1.44 4.42
C SER A 100 8.40 -2.40 4.78
N LEU A 101 7.82 -3.05 3.78
CA LEU A 101 6.83 -4.10 3.97
C LEU A 101 7.42 -5.51 3.92
N THR A 102 8.75 -5.64 3.90
CA THR A 102 9.39 -6.95 3.73
C THR A 102 9.07 -7.93 4.85
N SER A 103 8.85 -7.44 6.08
CA SER A 103 8.48 -8.30 7.20
C SER A 103 7.04 -8.82 7.11
N ILE A 104 6.19 -8.17 6.32
CA ILE A 104 4.78 -8.53 6.15
C ILE A 104 4.58 -9.27 4.83
N PHE A 105 5.21 -8.78 3.77
CA PHE A 105 5.10 -9.33 2.41
C PHE A 105 6.50 -9.56 1.86
N PRO A 106 6.98 -10.80 1.79
CA PRO A 106 8.33 -11.07 1.28
C PRO A 106 8.59 -10.54 -0.13
N SER A 107 7.57 -10.52 -1.00
CA SER A 107 7.70 -9.99 -2.36
C SER A 107 8.04 -8.49 -2.39
N ALA A 108 7.83 -7.77 -1.28
CA ALA A 108 8.17 -6.36 -1.19
C ALA A 108 9.67 -6.10 -1.35
N ASN A 109 10.53 -7.06 -0.98
CA ASN A 109 11.98 -6.89 -1.06
C ASN A 109 12.40 -6.39 -2.43
N TRP A 110 12.05 -7.14 -3.47
CA TRP A 110 12.43 -6.77 -4.83
C TRP A 110 11.74 -5.49 -5.31
N ARG A 111 10.46 -5.36 -5.04
CA ARG A 111 9.69 -4.21 -5.49
C ARG A 111 10.18 -2.90 -4.88
N GLU A 112 10.48 -2.91 -3.59
CA GLU A 112 11.01 -1.73 -2.91
C GLU A 112 12.39 -1.37 -3.44
N ARG A 113 13.21 -2.37 -3.71
CA ARG A 113 14.54 -2.14 -4.26
C ARG A 113 14.47 -1.49 -5.64
N GLU A 114 13.56 -1.92 -6.50
CA GLU A 114 13.34 -1.28 -7.80
C GLU A 114 12.95 0.20 -7.63
N VAL A 115 12.05 0.50 -6.70
CA VAL A 115 11.64 1.87 -6.42
C VAL A 115 12.81 2.70 -5.93
N PHE A 116 13.62 2.16 -5.02
CA PHE A 116 14.82 2.82 -4.52
C PHE A 116 15.79 3.14 -5.67
N ASP A 117 16.06 2.15 -6.52
CA ASP A 117 17.01 2.31 -7.63
C ASP A 117 16.53 3.35 -8.65
N MET A 118 15.23 3.40 -8.93
CA MET A 118 14.68 4.28 -9.97
C MET A 118 14.37 5.69 -9.47
N TYR A 119 13.92 5.83 -8.23
CA TYR A 119 13.40 7.11 -7.71
C TYR A 119 14.15 7.64 -6.49
N GLY A 120 15.06 6.85 -5.93
CA GLY A 120 15.80 7.25 -4.73
C GLY A 120 14.97 7.23 -3.46
N VAL A 121 13.80 6.62 -3.48
CA VAL A 121 12.95 6.49 -2.28
C VAL A 121 13.56 5.45 -1.35
N SER A 122 13.86 5.83 -0.10
CA SER A 122 14.48 4.94 0.88
C SER A 122 13.42 4.27 1.75
N PHE A 123 13.69 2.99 2.06
CA PHE A 123 12.77 2.17 2.86
C PHE A 123 13.47 1.78 4.17
N LYS A 124 12.90 2.22 5.28
CA LYS A 124 13.41 1.89 6.61
C LYS A 124 13.28 0.39 6.87
N ASP A 125 14.33 -0.20 7.41
CA ASP A 125 14.38 -1.62 7.75
C ASP A 125 14.35 -2.59 6.55
N HIS A 126 14.63 -2.09 5.35
CA HIS A 126 14.80 -2.96 4.20
C HIS A 126 16.11 -3.73 4.32
N PRO A 127 16.10 -5.05 4.10
CA PRO A 127 17.32 -5.87 4.32
C PRO A 127 18.45 -5.61 3.32
N ASP A 128 18.16 -5.13 2.12
CA ASP A 128 19.12 -5.07 1.03
C ASP A 128 19.27 -3.69 0.35
N LEU A 129 18.83 -2.60 0.98
CA LEU A 129 19.07 -1.28 0.42
C LEU A 129 20.47 -0.80 0.76
N ARG A 130 21.40 -1.15 -0.10
CA ARG A 130 22.79 -0.71 0.03
C ARG A 130 23.26 0.00 -1.23
N ARG A 131 24.17 0.90 -1.01
CA ARG A 131 24.89 1.55 -2.10
C ARG A 131 26.33 1.04 -2.14
#